data_ee026b5ed785ab3f263bdd79304abc5f
#
_entry.id   ee026b5ed785ab3f263bdd79304abc5f
#
_cell.length_a   1.000
_cell.length_b   1.000
_cell.length_c   1.000
_cell.angle_alpha   90.00
_cell.angle_beta   90.00
_cell.angle_gamma   90.00
#
_symmetry.space_group_name_H-M   'P 1'
#
loop_
_entity.id
_entity.type
_entity.pdbx_description
1 polymer ?
#
loop_
_entity_poly.entity_id
_entity_poly.type
_entity_poly.pdbx_seq_one_letter_code
_entity_poly.pdbx_strand_id
1 'polypeptide(L)'
;MAVSVCKGIFDGRVYGSIRHIDIARRRQILCCRVLFFFQGGVAVSDYKALYRKWRPRDFDDVCGQDGITDILKYEVDNSKLSHAYLFCGSRGTGKTSCAKILAKAVNCENPKNGNPCNCCESCRSIDAGIATDVIEMDAASNNGINDVRDMQDEIAFTPALLKYRVYIIDEVHMMSSQAFNALLKTLEEPPTYVIFILATTEYHKLPTTIVSRCQRFDFRRIATSIIMDRLLEIARSEGIDITEDAARVIARVSRGGMRDAISLLELCAGANTRIDEDLVFATVGSGNRESAFKLIEAVGTADYETVYSVINDIVMKSGDLSVFWQEIIDSYRDIMIVKNSERAKFYLDLTDAEYSLLSKIAGNYTMARLSYHTSMLESAMADMQRAINSKRAIAEITLTRMCDTKLSESNESLLLRIEELEKAVRMMKLGVTPVAVPESVKEDKPKKVEAKPEAKPEASAPKVTPKGGELSVYGDWGVALKKIAELKRSLSAGFAGASVYTDGMGKFIIKMSGFFCEKLKSSETDMAIIRGVIAENEGKNAADITLVIENKDKANNVTSDIEDMFK
;
A
#
# COMPACT_ATOMS: atom_id res chain seq x y z
N MET A 1 36.43 -24.24 -32.42
CA MET A 1 35.22 -24.95 -32.91
C MET A 1 34.10 -24.03 -33.42
N ALA A 2 34.07 -22.73 -33.11
CA ALA A 2 33.03 -21.79 -33.58
C ALA A 2 33.27 -21.20 -34.98
N VAL A 3 34.43 -21.32 -35.58
CA VAL A 3 34.80 -20.75 -36.89
C VAL A 3 34.41 -21.69 -38.07
N SER A 4 34.18 -22.98 -37.80
CA SER A 4 33.87 -23.98 -38.84
C SER A 4 32.40 -24.03 -39.20
N VAL A 5 31.49 -23.45 -38.38
CA VAL A 5 30.04 -23.51 -38.62
C VAL A 5 29.55 -22.38 -39.53
N CYS A 6 30.30 -21.28 -39.64
CA CYS A 6 29.91 -20.15 -40.50
C CYS A 6 30.30 -20.30 -42.01
N LYS A 7 31.08 -21.31 -42.38
CA LYS A 7 31.47 -21.53 -43.80
C LYS A 7 30.48 -22.37 -44.61
N GLY A 8 29.51 -23.02 -43.99
CA GLY A 8 28.57 -23.94 -44.65
C GLY A 8 27.26 -23.31 -45.16
N ILE A 9 27.06 -22.01 -44.98
CA ILE A 9 25.74 -21.39 -45.28
C ILE A 9 25.78 -20.47 -46.52
N PHE A 10 26.90 -20.35 -47.23
CA PHE A 10 27.07 -19.38 -48.32
C PHE A 10 27.00 -19.95 -49.76
N ASP A 11 26.72 -21.23 -49.95
CA ASP A 11 26.58 -21.81 -51.30
C ASP A 11 25.13 -22.38 -51.52
N GLY A 12 24.19 -21.49 -51.69
CA GLY A 12 22.85 -21.86 -52.07
C GLY A 12 22.08 -20.70 -52.73
N ARG A 13 22.10 -20.69 -54.06
CA ARG A 13 21.33 -19.79 -54.91
C ARG A 13 19.83 -19.90 -54.61
N VAL A 14 19.17 -18.79 -54.24
CA VAL A 14 17.74 -18.59 -54.49
C VAL A 14 17.45 -17.13 -54.79
N TYR A 15 16.89 -16.88 -55.95
CA TYR A 15 16.29 -15.61 -56.35
C TYR A 15 15.00 -15.35 -55.58
N GLY A 16 14.87 -14.16 -54.97
CA GLY A 16 13.61 -13.73 -54.33
C GLY A 16 13.67 -12.30 -53.85
N SER A 17 12.86 -11.49 -54.41
CA SER A 17 12.40 -10.10 -54.28
C SER A 17 13.03 -9.18 -53.18
N ILE A 18 13.26 -7.95 -53.60
CA ILE A 18 13.97 -6.83 -53.00
C ILE A 18 13.51 -6.42 -51.56
N ARG A 19 12.41 -6.94 -51.06
CA ARG A 19 11.92 -6.61 -49.70
C ARG A 19 12.55 -7.42 -48.55
N HIS A 20 13.28 -8.50 -48.85
CA HIS A 20 13.94 -9.32 -47.81
C HIS A 20 15.37 -8.90 -47.47
N ILE A 21 15.98 -8.04 -48.27
CA ILE A 21 17.38 -7.62 -48.08
C ILE A 21 17.56 -6.66 -46.87
N ASP A 22 16.53 -5.87 -46.59
CA ASP A 22 16.61 -4.89 -45.46
C ASP A 22 16.50 -5.53 -44.06
N ILE A 23 15.75 -6.63 -43.97
CA ILE A 23 15.61 -7.36 -42.69
C ILE A 23 16.87 -8.18 -42.38
N ALA A 24 17.48 -8.76 -43.45
CA ALA A 24 18.74 -9.50 -43.29
C ALA A 24 19.92 -8.57 -42.95
N ARG A 25 20.00 -7.36 -43.53
CA ARG A 25 21.01 -6.35 -43.18
C ARG A 25 20.84 -5.84 -41.74
N ARG A 26 19.60 -5.60 -41.28
CA ARG A 26 19.36 -5.20 -39.89
C ARG A 26 19.68 -6.30 -38.89
N ARG A 27 19.43 -7.57 -39.19
CA ARG A 27 19.82 -8.71 -38.35
C ARG A 27 21.35 -8.92 -38.34
N GLN A 28 22.03 -8.68 -39.44
CA GLN A 28 23.48 -8.81 -39.55
C GLN A 28 24.21 -7.68 -38.78
N ILE A 29 23.68 -6.44 -38.81
CA ILE A 29 24.17 -5.31 -38.03
C ILE A 29 23.90 -5.52 -36.52
N LEU A 30 22.77 -6.14 -36.16
CA LEU A 30 22.47 -6.49 -34.76
C LEU A 30 23.39 -7.60 -34.26
N CYS A 31 23.63 -8.64 -35.06
CA CYS A 31 24.54 -9.73 -34.73
C CYS A 31 26.00 -9.25 -34.61
N CYS A 32 26.45 -8.38 -35.51
CA CYS A 32 27.80 -7.79 -35.43
C CYS A 32 27.95 -6.83 -34.23
N ARG A 33 26.91 -6.08 -33.86
CA ARG A 33 26.94 -5.26 -32.63
C ARG A 33 26.98 -6.11 -31.36
N VAL A 34 26.26 -7.22 -31.31
CA VAL A 34 26.29 -8.15 -30.17
C VAL A 34 27.62 -8.89 -30.11
N LEU A 35 28.22 -9.26 -31.24
CA LEU A 35 29.55 -9.90 -31.29
C LEU A 35 30.72 -8.91 -31.01
N PHE A 36 30.60 -7.63 -31.35
CA PHE A 36 31.60 -6.61 -30.98
C PHE A 36 31.56 -6.25 -29.48
N PHE A 37 30.40 -6.41 -28.81
CA PHE A 37 30.33 -6.29 -27.34
C PHE A 37 30.96 -7.48 -26.61
N PHE A 38 31.14 -8.65 -27.28
CA PHE A 38 31.77 -9.82 -26.67
C PHE A 38 33.28 -9.94 -26.92
N GLN A 39 33.88 -9.10 -27.77
CA GLN A 39 35.33 -9.11 -28.04
C GLN A 39 36.14 -7.99 -27.36
N GLY A 40 35.49 -7.01 -26.78
CA GLY A 40 36.12 -6.19 -25.76
C GLY A 40 35.98 -6.94 -24.44
N GLY A 41 37.03 -7.62 -24.02
CA GLY A 41 37.13 -8.19 -22.68
C GLY A 41 37.14 -7.08 -21.63
N VAL A 42 36.04 -6.41 -21.45
CA VAL A 42 35.67 -5.77 -20.20
C VAL A 42 35.42 -6.96 -19.30
N ALA A 43 36.37 -7.28 -18.43
CA ALA A 43 36.12 -8.07 -17.25
C ALA A 43 34.79 -7.53 -16.72
N VAL A 44 33.79 -8.39 -16.63
CA VAL A 44 32.57 -8.08 -15.85
C VAL A 44 33.18 -7.78 -14.49
N SER A 45 33.40 -6.50 -14.21
CA SER A 45 33.81 -6.06 -12.90
C SER A 45 32.74 -6.65 -11.99
N ASP A 46 33.16 -7.26 -10.90
CA ASP A 46 32.32 -7.85 -9.86
C ASP A 46 31.47 -6.71 -9.25
N TYR A 47 30.55 -6.18 -10.08
CA TYR A 47 29.70 -5.05 -9.70
C TYR A 47 28.79 -5.53 -8.59
N LYS A 48 29.09 -5.08 -7.40
CA LYS A 48 28.30 -5.36 -6.20
C LYS A 48 27.51 -4.11 -5.86
N ALA A 49 26.19 -4.20 -5.90
CA ALA A 49 25.31 -3.10 -5.55
C ALA A 49 25.70 -2.47 -4.20
N LEU A 50 25.64 -1.14 -4.10
CA LEU A 50 26.09 -0.39 -2.92
C LEU A 50 25.44 -0.87 -1.63
N TYR A 51 24.13 -1.16 -1.63
CA TYR A 51 23.44 -1.66 -0.43
C TYR A 51 23.95 -3.05 0.04
N ARG A 52 24.63 -3.84 -0.84
CA ARG A 52 25.31 -5.08 -0.47
C ARG A 52 26.73 -4.84 -0.01
N LYS A 53 27.45 -3.89 -0.64
CA LYS A 53 28.82 -3.51 -0.30
C LYS A 53 28.88 -2.86 1.08
N TRP A 54 27.93 -1.98 1.38
CA TRP A 54 27.82 -1.22 2.63
C TRP A 54 26.88 -1.87 3.66
N ARG A 55 26.66 -3.17 3.55
CA ARG A 55 25.93 -3.91 4.56
C ARG A 55 26.75 -3.97 5.85
N PRO A 56 26.18 -3.63 7.02
CA PRO A 56 26.84 -3.69 8.31
C PRO A 56 27.53 -5.04 8.53
N ARG A 57 28.77 -5.01 9.03
CA ARG A 57 29.58 -6.21 9.29
C ARG A 57 29.66 -6.59 10.76
N ASP A 58 29.42 -5.63 11.64
CA ASP A 58 29.34 -5.79 13.08
C ASP A 58 28.17 -4.95 13.63
N PHE A 59 27.91 -5.05 14.95
CA PHE A 59 26.82 -4.33 15.57
C PHE A 59 27.06 -2.82 15.66
N ASP A 60 28.32 -2.37 15.65
CA ASP A 60 28.65 -0.94 15.72
C ASP A 60 28.37 -0.23 14.40
N ASP A 61 28.38 -0.95 13.29
CA ASP A 61 28.01 -0.44 11.96
C ASP A 61 26.49 -0.27 11.78
N VAL A 62 25.67 -0.81 12.70
CA VAL A 62 24.20 -0.78 12.57
C VAL A 62 23.66 0.56 13.02
N CYS A 63 23.17 1.36 12.08
CA CYS A 63 22.69 2.71 12.35
C CYS A 63 21.32 2.73 13.04
N GLY A 64 21.20 3.54 14.12
CA GLY A 64 19.92 3.91 14.73
C GLY A 64 19.19 2.79 15.47
N GLN A 65 19.89 1.72 15.87
CA GLN A 65 19.34 0.59 16.62
C GLN A 65 20.14 0.29 17.90
N ASP A 66 20.76 1.31 18.52
CA ASP A 66 21.72 1.17 19.62
C ASP A 66 21.18 0.31 20.78
N GLY A 67 19.91 0.52 21.19
CA GLY A 67 19.32 -0.28 22.26
C GLY A 67 19.18 -1.77 21.95
N ILE A 68 19.04 -2.15 20.68
CA ILE A 68 18.98 -3.55 20.25
C ILE A 68 20.38 -4.14 20.16
N THR A 69 21.31 -3.41 19.52
CA THR A 69 22.68 -3.88 19.33
C THR A 69 23.42 -4.05 20.67
N ASP A 70 23.17 -3.17 21.65
CA ASP A 70 23.79 -3.27 22.98
C ASP A 70 23.29 -4.51 23.74
N ILE A 71 22.01 -4.86 23.64
CA ILE A 71 21.46 -6.08 24.26
C ILE A 71 22.08 -7.32 23.58
N LEU A 72 22.11 -7.35 22.26
CA LEU A 72 22.68 -8.50 21.53
C LEU A 72 24.17 -8.67 21.80
N LYS A 73 24.96 -7.59 21.88
CA LYS A 73 26.37 -7.64 22.29
C LYS A 73 26.51 -8.22 23.71
N TYR A 74 25.69 -7.74 24.64
CA TYR A 74 25.73 -8.24 26.03
C TYR A 74 25.40 -9.73 26.10
N GLU A 75 24.43 -10.22 25.34
CA GLU A 75 24.06 -11.63 25.31
C GLU A 75 25.17 -12.52 24.75
N VAL A 76 25.86 -12.05 23.68
CA VAL A 76 27.01 -12.75 23.08
C VAL A 76 28.17 -12.81 24.07
N ASP A 77 28.55 -11.68 24.69
CA ASP A 77 29.68 -11.61 25.62
C ASP A 77 29.47 -12.47 26.87
N ASN A 78 28.24 -12.53 27.37
CA ASN A 78 27.92 -13.28 28.58
C ASN A 78 27.46 -14.71 28.29
N SER A 79 27.46 -15.14 27.03
CA SER A 79 26.93 -16.45 26.60
C SER A 79 25.51 -16.73 27.08
N LYS A 80 24.68 -15.67 27.18
CA LYS A 80 23.26 -15.75 27.59
C LYS A 80 22.32 -15.67 26.37
N LEU A 81 22.55 -16.56 25.41
CA LEU A 81 21.82 -16.56 24.16
C LEU A 81 20.41 -17.17 24.33
N SER A 82 19.43 -16.55 23.68
CA SER A 82 18.09 -17.13 23.53
C SER A 82 18.12 -18.17 22.39
N HIS A 83 17.28 -19.19 22.50
CA HIS A 83 17.09 -20.18 21.44
C HIS A 83 16.33 -19.63 20.24
N ALA A 84 15.53 -18.56 20.41
CA ALA A 84 14.76 -17.95 19.35
C ALA A 84 14.66 -16.43 19.51
N TYR A 85 14.99 -15.72 18.45
CA TYR A 85 14.91 -14.28 18.30
C TYR A 85 13.82 -13.91 17.31
N LEU A 86 13.06 -12.86 17.59
CA LEU A 86 12.06 -12.32 16.67
C LEU A 86 12.34 -10.84 16.39
N PHE A 87 12.81 -10.52 15.19
CA PHE A 87 13.12 -9.17 14.74
C PHE A 87 11.94 -8.58 13.97
N CYS A 88 11.25 -7.62 14.58
CA CYS A 88 10.07 -6.96 14.02
C CYS A 88 10.43 -5.54 13.56
N GLY A 89 9.82 -5.05 12.49
CA GLY A 89 9.97 -3.64 12.07
C GLY A 89 9.87 -3.45 10.56
N SER A 90 9.83 -2.20 10.11
CA SER A 90 9.69 -1.86 8.69
C SER A 90 10.86 -2.37 7.85
N ARG A 91 10.65 -2.44 6.52
CA ARG A 91 11.69 -2.86 5.57
C ARG A 91 12.89 -1.91 5.62
N GLY A 92 14.09 -2.44 5.41
CA GLY A 92 15.30 -1.63 5.30
C GLY A 92 15.90 -1.13 6.64
N THR A 93 15.33 -1.49 7.82
CA THR A 93 15.78 -1.03 9.14
C THR A 93 16.94 -1.84 9.74
N GLY A 94 17.44 -2.87 9.05
CA GLY A 94 18.62 -3.63 9.49
C GLY A 94 18.34 -5.03 10.07
N LYS A 95 17.08 -5.52 10.12
CA LYS A 95 16.70 -6.83 10.68
C LYS A 95 17.58 -7.99 10.19
N THR A 96 17.57 -8.22 8.89
CA THR A 96 18.36 -9.32 8.26
C THR A 96 19.86 -9.10 8.41
N SER A 97 20.34 -7.85 8.48
CA SER A 97 21.75 -7.55 8.74
C SER A 97 22.14 -7.91 10.17
N CYS A 98 21.34 -7.48 11.17
CA CYS A 98 21.56 -7.88 12.57
C CYS A 98 21.46 -9.39 12.75
N ALA A 99 20.54 -10.08 12.06
CA ALA A 99 20.45 -11.54 12.08
C ALA A 99 21.75 -12.21 11.62
N LYS A 100 22.34 -11.73 10.52
CA LYS A 100 23.64 -12.24 10.03
C LYS A 100 24.79 -11.91 10.97
N ILE A 101 24.82 -10.71 11.54
CA ILE A 101 25.82 -10.30 12.51
C ILE A 101 25.73 -11.18 13.76
N LEU A 102 24.52 -11.43 14.27
CA LEU A 102 24.31 -12.31 15.41
C LEU A 102 24.77 -13.73 15.10
N ALA A 103 24.41 -14.31 13.93
CA ALA A 103 24.85 -15.62 13.50
C ALA A 103 26.39 -15.74 13.44
N LYS A 104 27.09 -14.66 13.02
CA LYS A 104 28.57 -14.60 13.06
C LYS A 104 29.09 -14.47 14.48
N ALA A 105 28.49 -13.60 15.29
CA ALA A 105 28.97 -13.30 16.64
C ALA A 105 28.91 -14.53 17.54
N VAL A 106 27.81 -15.31 17.52
CA VAL A 106 27.64 -16.53 18.33
C VAL A 106 28.58 -17.65 17.89
N ASN A 107 29.00 -17.68 16.63
CA ASN A 107 29.90 -18.65 16.06
C ASN A 107 31.36 -18.15 15.94
N CYS A 108 31.63 -16.92 16.36
CA CYS A 108 32.95 -16.34 16.27
C CYS A 108 33.91 -16.99 17.26
N GLU A 109 35.15 -17.29 16.82
CA GLU A 109 36.20 -17.87 17.69
C GLU A 109 36.73 -16.84 18.68
N ASN A 110 36.75 -15.55 18.30
CA ASN A 110 37.32 -14.47 19.12
C ASN A 110 36.41 -13.24 19.06
N PRO A 111 35.19 -13.28 19.66
CA PRO A 111 34.32 -12.11 19.71
C PRO A 111 34.99 -11.00 20.54
N LYS A 112 34.79 -9.75 20.16
CA LYS A 112 35.29 -8.57 20.88
C LYS A 112 34.11 -7.67 21.25
N ASN A 113 33.87 -7.51 22.54
CA ASN A 113 32.74 -6.70 23.05
C ASN A 113 31.41 -7.11 22.38
N GLY A 114 31.16 -8.42 22.26
CA GLY A 114 29.96 -8.94 21.60
C GLY A 114 29.94 -8.87 20.06
N ASN A 115 30.92 -8.21 19.44
CA ASN A 115 31.03 -8.14 17.98
C ASN A 115 31.79 -9.33 17.39
N PRO A 116 31.42 -9.80 16.18
CA PRO A 116 32.22 -10.80 15.47
C PRO A 116 33.57 -10.19 15.04
N CYS A 117 34.65 -11.00 15.08
CA CYS A 117 35.98 -10.51 14.69
C CYS A 117 36.15 -10.28 13.19
N ASN A 118 35.24 -10.78 12.35
CA ASN A 118 35.20 -10.69 10.88
C ASN A 118 36.49 -11.25 10.18
N CYS A 119 37.39 -11.93 10.90
CA CYS A 119 38.68 -12.42 10.34
C CYS A 119 38.93 -13.91 10.60
N CYS A 120 38.27 -14.57 11.57
CA CYS A 120 38.39 -16.02 11.80
C CYS A 120 37.74 -16.83 10.67
N GLU A 121 38.00 -18.12 10.65
CA GLU A 121 37.51 -19.04 9.62
C GLU A 121 35.95 -19.09 9.65
N SER A 122 35.36 -19.18 10.82
CA SER A 122 33.93 -19.15 11.01
C SER A 122 33.25 -17.88 10.46
N CYS A 123 33.82 -16.69 10.75
CA CYS A 123 33.32 -15.44 10.22
C CYS A 123 33.40 -15.35 8.70
N ARG A 124 34.54 -15.78 8.13
CA ARG A 124 34.72 -15.75 6.67
C ARG A 124 33.83 -16.74 5.93
N SER A 125 33.67 -17.95 6.46
CA SER A 125 32.80 -18.96 5.85
C SER A 125 31.32 -18.51 5.84
N ILE A 126 30.86 -17.84 6.92
CA ILE A 126 29.50 -17.28 6.99
C ILE A 126 29.33 -16.11 6.01
N ASP A 127 30.30 -15.18 5.94
CA ASP A 127 30.24 -14.05 5.00
C ASP A 127 30.29 -14.50 3.53
N ALA A 128 31.00 -15.60 3.24
CA ALA A 128 31.06 -16.21 1.91
C ALA A 128 29.80 -17.04 1.57
N GLY A 129 28.92 -17.30 2.54
CA GLY A 129 27.74 -18.16 2.36
C GLY A 129 28.07 -19.63 2.14
N ILE A 130 29.24 -20.09 2.59
CA ILE A 130 29.71 -21.48 2.45
C ILE A 130 29.39 -22.30 3.70
N ALA A 131 29.16 -21.64 4.84
CA ALA A 131 28.87 -22.29 6.11
C ALA A 131 27.50 -23.01 6.06
N THR A 132 27.53 -24.33 6.09
CA THR A 132 26.32 -25.18 6.08
C THR A 132 25.51 -25.11 7.37
N ASP A 133 26.13 -24.65 8.47
CA ASP A 133 25.47 -24.51 9.77
C ASP A 133 24.75 -23.15 9.95
N VAL A 134 24.84 -22.22 8.99
CA VAL A 134 24.06 -20.97 8.96
C VAL A 134 23.19 -20.96 7.72
N ILE A 135 21.91 -21.20 7.92
CA ILE A 135 20.93 -21.35 6.86
C ILE A 135 20.05 -20.11 6.81
N GLU A 136 20.07 -19.42 5.69
CA GLU A 136 19.20 -18.26 5.41
C GLU A 136 18.05 -18.70 4.51
N MET A 137 16.82 -18.55 4.98
CA MET A 137 15.60 -18.91 4.27
C MET A 137 14.71 -17.67 4.13
N ASP A 138 14.24 -17.41 2.92
CA ASP A 138 13.19 -16.44 2.67
C ASP A 138 11.84 -17.16 2.67
N ALA A 139 10.98 -16.86 3.65
CA ALA A 139 9.66 -17.47 3.77
C ALA A 139 8.71 -17.09 2.61
N ALA A 140 9.00 -16.07 1.81
CA ALA A 140 8.22 -15.78 0.61
C ALA A 140 8.41 -16.87 -0.47
N SER A 141 9.60 -17.47 -0.53
CA SER A 141 9.95 -18.54 -1.47
C SER A 141 9.78 -19.94 -0.88
N ASN A 142 9.95 -20.08 0.44
CA ASN A 142 9.94 -21.36 1.18
C ASN A 142 8.89 -21.30 2.29
N ASN A 143 7.60 -21.33 1.93
CA ASN A 143 6.49 -21.14 2.86
C ASN A 143 5.74 -22.44 3.21
N GLY A 144 6.16 -23.56 2.64
CA GLY A 144 5.50 -24.85 2.75
C GLY A 144 5.79 -25.60 4.04
N ILE A 145 4.92 -26.54 4.38
CA ILE A 145 5.14 -27.46 5.50
C ILE A 145 6.33 -28.40 5.23
N ASN A 146 6.63 -28.73 3.97
CA ASN A 146 7.72 -29.62 3.62
C ASN A 146 9.08 -28.94 3.88
N ASP A 147 9.22 -27.65 3.54
CA ASP A 147 10.44 -26.89 3.80
C ASP A 147 10.79 -26.88 5.30
N VAL A 148 9.77 -26.75 6.15
CA VAL A 148 9.95 -26.79 7.61
C VAL A 148 10.26 -28.19 8.12
N ARG A 149 9.69 -29.24 7.51
CA ARG A 149 10.01 -30.63 7.87
C ARG A 149 11.43 -31.00 7.50
N ASP A 150 11.87 -30.62 6.29
CA ASP A 150 13.24 -30.83 5.85
C ASP A 150 14.23 -30.14 6.81
N MET A 151 13.91 -28.91 7.22
CA MET A 151 14.67 -28.19 8.25
C MET A 151 14.65 -28.95 9.61
N GLN A 152 13.52 -29.53 10.02
CA GLN A 152 13.42 -30.31 11.28
C GLN A 152 14.27 -31.58 11.23
N ASP A 153 14.32 -32.26 10.10
CA ASP A 153 15.13 -33.45 9.91
C ASP A 153 16.64 -33.08 9.98
N GLU A 154 17.04 -31.92 9.44
CA GLU A 154 18.39 -31.41 9.57
C GLU A 154 18.75 -31.00 11.00
N ILE A 155 17.82 -30.45 11.76
CA ILE A 155 18.01 -30.03 13.16
C ILE A 155 18.40 -31.20 14.07
N ALA A 156 17.99 -32.41 13.73
CA ALA A 156 18.36 -33.62 14.50
C ALA A 156 19.87 -33.88 14.53
N PHE A 157 20.64 -33.31 13.59
CA PHE A 157 22.10 -33.46 13.52
C PHE A 157 22.81 -32.26 14.15
N THR A 158 23.85 -32.51 14.92
CA THR A 158 24.73 -31.49 15.48
C THR A 158 25.43 -30.66 14.38
N PRO A 159 25.81 -29.40 14.64
CA PRO A 159 26.57 -28.59 13.68
C PRO A 159 27.84 -29.31 13.22
N ALA A 160 28.19 -29.15 11.93
CA ALA A 160 29.34 -29.84 11.35
C ALA A 160 30.66 -29.09 11.59
N LEU A 161 30.66 -27.76 11.52
CA LEU A 161 31.84 -26.92 11.57
C LEU A 161 31.76 -25.81 12.62
N LEU A 162 30.56 -25.34 12.93
CA LEU A 162 30.32 -24.19 13.80
C LEU A 162 29.87 -24.61 15.20
N LYS A 163 29.88 -23.66 16.15
CA LYS A 163 29.43 -23.90 17.52
C LYS A 163 27.90 -24.04 17.60
N TYR A 164 27.18 -23.21 16.85
CA TYR A 164 25.72 -23.18 16.79
C TYR A 164 25.26 -23.34 15.34
N ARG A 165 24.18 -24.08 15.16
CA ARG A 165 23.40 -24.08 13.93
C ARG A 165 22.38 -22.95 13.99
N VAL A 166 22.42 -22.04 13.04
CA VAL A 166 21.57 -20.83 13.04
C VAL A 166 20.65 -20.85 11.83
N TYR A 167 19.36 -20.75 12.08
CA TYR A 167 18.34 -20.60 11.05
C TYR A 167 17.86 -19.16 11.04
N ILE A 168 18.10 -18.44 9.95
CA ILE A 168 17.61 -17.09 9.70
C ILE A 168 16.42 -17.20 8.74
N ILE A 169 15.21 -16.94 9.24
CA ILE A 169 13.98 -16.98 8.44
C ILE A 169 13.51 -15.54 8.23
N ASP A 170 13.69 -15.02 7.01
CA ASP A 170 13.24 -13.68 6.65
C ASP A 170 11.79 -13.70 6.17
N GLU A 171 11.07 -12.60 6.39
CA GLU A 171 9.65 -12.41 6.12
C GLU A 171 8.76 -13.58 6.62
N VAL A 172 9.04 -14.03 7.84
CA VAL A 172 8.43 -15.24 8.43
C VAL A 172 6.88 -15.21 8.42
N HIS A 173 6.26 -14.02 8.35
CA HIS A 173 4.81 -13.87 8.24
C HIS A 173 4.21 -14.46 6.94
N MET A 174 5.05 -14.76 5.94
CA MET A 174 4.64 -15.40 4.68
C MET A 174 4.48 -16.92 4.79
N MET A 175 4.92 -17.54 5.91
CA MET A 175 4.77 -18.98 6.15
C MET A 175 3.29 -19.38 6.27
N SER A 176 2.97 -20.56 5.78
CA SER A 176 1.63 -21.14 5.94
C SER A 176 1.33 -21.47 7.42
N SER A 177 0.06 -21.49 7.79
CA SER A 177 -0.37 -21.89 9.15
C SER A 177 0.10 -23.29 9.51
N GLN A 178 0.22 -24.19 8.54
CA GLN A 178 0.71 -25.55 8.75
C GLN A 178 2.22 -25.57 9.02
N ALA A 179 2.99 -24.72 8.34
CA ALA A 179 4.42 -24.54 8.56
C ALA A 179 4.70 -23.95 9.95
N PHE A 180 3.93 -22.95 10.38
CA PHE A 180 4.02 -22.44 11.76
C PHE A 180 3.77 -23.53 12.81
N ASN A 181 2.73 -24.35 12.64
CA ASN A 181 2.44 -25.44 13.57
C ASN A 181 3.54 -26.50 13.62
N ALA A 182 4.21 -26.77 12.51
CA ALA A 182 5.38 -27.64 12.49
C ALA A 182 6.53 -27.01 13.29
N LEU A 183 6.84 -25.73 13.06
CA LEU A 183 7.93 -25.01 13.72
C LEU A 183 7.75 -24.94 15.26
N LEU A 184 6.50 -24.90 15.76
CA LEU A 184 6.21 -24.80 17.20
C LEU A 184 6.87 -25.93 18.01
N LYS A 185 6.90 -27.16 17.52
CA LYS A 185 7.53 -28.29 18.24
C LYS A 185 9.00 -28.01 18.52
N THR A 186 9.73 -27.49 17.54
CA THR A 186 11.16 -27.21 17.69
C THR A 186 11.41 -25.95 18.54
N LEU A 187 10.51 -24.98 18.53
CA LEU A 187 10.59 -23.80 19.40
C LEU A 187 10.25 -24.11 20.86
N GLU A 188 9.46 -25.15 21.14
CA GLU A 188 9.13 -25.60 22.50
C GLU A 188 10.26 -26.37 23.14
N GLU A 189 10.88 -27.26 22.38
CA GLU A 189 11.97 -28.15 22.85
C GLU A 189 13.20 -28.00 21.92
N PRO A 190 13.84 -26.81 21.89
CA PRO A 190 14.97 -26.56 20.99
C PRO A 190 16.22 -27.32 21.44
N PRO A 191 16.96 -27.96 20.54
CA PRO A 191 18.29 -28.43 20.84
C PRO A 191 19.21 -27.30 21.28
N THR A 192 20.10 -27.55 22.23
CA THR A 192 20.97 -26.51 22.84
C THR A 192 21.95 -25.86 21.87
N TYR A 193 22.17 -26.48 20.72
CA TYR A 193 23.05 -26.00 19.66
C TYR A 193 22.31 -25.28 18.51
N VAL A 194 20.99 -25.07 18.62
CA VAL A 194 20.19 -24.42 17.57
C VAL A 194 19.74 -23.04 18.01
N ILE A 195 19.85 -22.07 17.11
CA ILE A 195 19.34 -20.71 17.32
C ILE A 195 18.46 -20.34 16.12
N PHE A 196 17.24 -19.92 16.40
CA PHE A 196 16.32 -19.38 15.41
C PHE A 196 16.36 -17.85 15.43
N ILE A 197 16.43 -17.23 14.25
CA ILE A 197 16.30 -15.77 14.09
C ILE A 197 15.21 -15.51 13.05
N LEU A 198 14.03 -15.16 13.54
CA LEU A 198 12.86 -14.88 12.73
C LEU A 198 12.80 -13.38 12.46
N ALA A 199 12.68 -12.96 11.20
CA ALA A 199 12.51 -11.56 10.83
C ALA A 199 11.15 -11.34 10.15
N THR A 200 10.49 -10.22 10.46
CA THR A 200 9.19 -9.88 9.87
C THR A 200 8.99 -8.38 9.72
N THR A 201 8.30 -7.99 8.66
CA THR A 201 7.77 -6.63 8.51
C THR A 201 6.35 -6.50 9.05
N GLU A 202 5.61 -7.61 9.19
CA GLU A 202 4.21 -7.64 9.58
C GLU A 202 3.98 -8.51 10.82
N TYR A 203 4.36 -7.96 11.98
CA TYR A 203 4.22 -8.63 13.27
C TYR A 203 2.79 -9.11 13.58
N HIS A 204 1.78 -8.34 13.21
CA HIS A 204 0.37 -8.64 13.49
C HIS A 204 -0.16 -9.90 12.80
N LYS A 205 0.53 -10.39 11.77
CA LYS A 205 0.19 -11.63 11.06
C LYS A 205 0.74 -12.89 11.74
N LEU A 206 1.64 -12.73 12.72
CA LEU A 206 2.24 -13.88 13.40
C LEU A 206 1.32 -14.47 14.45
N PRO A 207 1.25 -15.81 14.57
CA PRO A 207 0.56 -16.47 15.66
C PRO A 207 1.17 -16.09 17.02
N THR A 208 0.33 -15.79 18.00
CA THR A 208 0.77 -15.44 19.36
C THR A 208 1.58 -16.56 20.02
N THR A 209 1.34 -17.81 19.63
CA THR A 209 2.08 -19.01 20.10
C THR A 209 3.56 -18.98 19.69
N ILE A 210 3.90 -18.44 18.51
CA ILE A 210 5.29 -18.23 18.06
C ILE A 210 5.90 -17.06 18.83
N VAL A 211 5.18 -15.93 18.88
CA VAL A 211 5.67 -14.70 19.52
C VAL A 211 6.03 -14.91 20.99
N SER A 212 5.23 -15.71 21.73
CA SER A 212 5.47 -15.98 23.16
C SER A 212 6.70 -16.83 23.44
N ARG A 213 7.29 -17.50 22.45
CA ARG A 213 8.47 -18.36 22.56
C ARG A 213 9.76 -17.71 22.04
N CYS A 214 9.63 -16.51 21.48
CA CYS A 214 10.76 -15.77 20.91
C CYS A 214 11.09 -14.54 21.76
N GLN A 215 12.35 -14.24 21.88
CA GLN A 215 12.80 -12.94 22.40
C GLN A 215 12.60 -11.89 21.30
N ARG A 216 11.70 -10.93 21.56
CA ARG A 216 11.27 -9.94 20.58
C ARG A 216 12.13 -8.69 20.62
N PHE A 217 12.52 -8.20 19.44
CA PHE A 217 13.22 -6.94 19.21
C PHE A 217 12.48 -6.11 18.16
N ASP A 218 12.11 -4.88 18.54
CA ASP A 218 11.36 -3.96 17.68
C ASP A 218 12.29 -2.94 17.04
N PHE A 219 12.67 -3.18 15.78
CA PHE A 219 13.48 -2.29 14.95
C PHE A 219 12.69 -1.04 14.59
N ARG A 220 13.18 0.11 15.01
CA ARG A 220 12.57 1.41 14.73
C ARG A 220 12.98 1.93 13.36
N ARG A 221 12.18 2.83 12.82
CA ARG A 221 12.60 3.61 11.65
C ARG A 221 13.81 4.45 12.03
N ILE A 222 14.80 4.47 11.15
CA ILE A 222 16.03 5.23 11.36
C ILE A 222 15.73 6.71 11.14
N ALA A 223 16.24 7.57 12.01
CA ALA A 223 16.06 9.02 11.89
C ALA A 223 16.70 9.55 10.59
N THR A 224 16.08 10.54 9.97
CA THR A 224 16.53 11.15 8.71
C THR A 224 17.96 11.66 8.80
N SER A 225 18.36 12.27 9.95
CA SER A 225 19.72 12.74 10.19
C SER A 225 20.74 11.61 10.13
N ILE A 226 20.46 10.47 10.78
CA ILE A 226 21.37 9.30 10.80
C ILE A 226 21.53 8.72 9.39
N ILE A 227 20.44 8.64 8.63
CA ILE A 227 20.50 8.16 7.24
C ILE A 227 21.33 9.13 6.39
N MET A 228 21.10 10.43 6.51
CA MET A 228 21.82 11.47 5.79
C MET A 228 23.33 11.37 6.05
N ASP A 229 23.74 11.29 7.33
CA ASP A 229 25.15 11.16 7.71
C ASP A 229 25.79 9.91 7.08
N ARG A 230 25.08 8.77 7.11
CA ARG A 230 25.56 7.52 6.50
C ARG A 230 25.66 7.62 4.98
N LEU A 231 24.70 8.27 4.31
CA LEU A 231 24.76 8.50 2.87
C LEU A 231 25.96 9.36 2.47
N LEU A 232 26.25 10.42 3.22
CA LEU A 232 27.42 11.29 3.00
C LEU A 232 28.75 10.54 3.22
N GLU A 233 28.80 9.66 4.21
CA GLU A 233 29.96 8.79 4.45
C GLU A 233 30.19 7.83 3.27
N ILE A 234 29.13 7.16 2.81
CA ILE A 234 29.18 6.26 1.65
C ILE A 234 29.60 7.02 0.40
N ALA A 235 29.02 8.18 0.14
CA ALA A 235 29.31 9.00 -1.02
C ALA A 235 30.79 9.43 -1.06
N ARG A 236 31.33 9.89 0.09
CA ARG A 236 32.76 10.24 0.21
C ARG A 236 33.67 9.04 -0.09
N SER A 237 33.30 7.87 0.41
CA SER A 237 34.12 6.64 0.24
C SER A 237 34.06 6.09 -1.19
N GLU A 238 32.93 6.27 -1.89
CA GLU A 238 32.72 5.83 -3.27
C GLU A 238 33.08 6.90 -4.31
N GLY A 239 33.46 8.11 -3.87
CA GLY A 239 33.79 9.24 -4.77
C GLY A 239 32.56 9.81 -5.47
N ILE A 240 31.38 9.71 -4.88
CA ILE A 240 30.10 10.26 -5.39
C ILE A 240 29.98 11.70 -4.91
N ASP A 241 29.79 12.65 -5.83
CA ASP A 241 29.56 14.06 -5.49
C ASP A 241 28.05 14.28 -5.22
N ILE A 242 27.70 14.48 -3.96
CA ILE A 242 26.33 14.71 -3.51
C ILE A 242 26.25 15.94 -2.60
N THR A 243 25.18 16.71 -2.73
CA THR A 243 24.91 17.83 -1.82
C THR A 243 24.23 17.33 -0.54
N GLU A 244 24.40 18.06 0.57
CA GLU A 244 23.71 17.73 1.84
C GLU A 244 22.20 17.76 1.70
N ASP A 245 21.65 18.68 0.93
CA ASP A 245 20.22 18.82 0.69
C ASP A 245 19.70 17.61 -0.11
N ALA A 246 20.43 17.16 -1.14
CA ALA A 246 20.10 15.95 -1.87
C ALA A 246 20.12 14.70 -0.97
N ALA A 247 21.13 14.57 -0.10
CA ALA A 247 21.22 13.48 0.87
C ALA A 247 20.04 13.50 1.86
N ARG A 248 19.61 14.69 2.29
CA ARG A 248 18.43 14.89 3.15
C ARG A 248 17.14 14.47 2.44
N VAL A 249 16.97 14.81 1.16
CA VAL A 249 15.82 14.40 0.35
C VAL A 249 15.79 12.89 0.21
N ILE A 250 16.92 12.24 -0.13
CA ILE A 250 17.02 10.78 -0.22
C ILE A 250 16.65 10.12 1.11
N ALA A 251 17.18 10.62 2.23
CA ALA A 251 16.89 10.10 3.56
C ALA A 251 15.40 10.22 3.93
N ARG A 252 14.76 11.33 3.58
CA ARG A 252 13.31 11.56 3.81
C ARG A 252 12.45 10.62 2.97
N VAL A 253 12.75 10.48 1.69
CA VAL A 253 12.00 9.61 0.75
C VAL A 253 12.11 8.15 1.15
N SER A 254 13.24 7.72 1.71
CA SER A 254 13.45 6.34 2.17
C SER A 254 12.66 5.96 3.42
N ARG A 255 11.95 6.92 4.06
CA ARG A 255 11.03 6.71 5.19
C ARG A 255 11.61 5.87 6.34
N GLY A 256 12.90 6.03 6.61
CA GLY A 256 13.59 5.33 7.68
C GLY A 256 14.20 3.98 7.30
N GLY A 257 14.24 3.63 6.01
CA GLY A 257 14.88 2.43 5.48
C GLY A 257 16.27 2.70 4.90
N MET A 258 17.35 2.30 5.59
CA MET A 258 18.72 2.51 5.11
C MET A 258 19.00 1.81 3.77
N ARG A 259 18.47 0.59 3.57
CA ARG A 259 18.64 -0.14 2.31
C ARG A 259 18.07 0.62 1.12
N ASP A 260 16.87 1.17 1.29
CA ASP A 260 16.16 1.89 0.24
C ASP A 260 16.87 3.23 -0.03
N ALA A 261 17.41 3.90 1.01
CA ALA A 261 18.22 5.10 0.88
C ALA A 261 19.51 4.87 0.07
N ILE A 262 20.25 3.80 0.38
CA ILE A 262 21.48 3.46 -0.34
C ILE A 262 21.17 3.07 -1.79
N SER A 263 20.08 2.33 -2.03
CA SER A 263 19.67 1.96 -3.39
C SER A 263 19.28 3.19 -4.22
N LEU A 264 18.67 4.18 -3.60
CA LEU A 264 18.32 5.44 -4.25
C LEU A 264 19.56 6.30 -4.54
N LEU A 265 20.53 6.35 -3.61
CA LEU A 265 21.84 6.98 -3.85
C LEU A 265 22.53 6.35 -5.06
N GLU A 266 22.55 5.01 -5.14
CA GLU A 266 23.16 4.28 -6.25
C GLU A 266 22.47 4.59 -7.59
N LEU A 267 21.15 4.67 -7.58
CA LEU A 267 20.36 5.02 -8.76
C LEU A 267 20.69 6.44 -9.26
N CYS A 268 20.79 7.42 -8.35
CA CYS A 268 21.16 8.79 -8.68
C CYS A 268 22.62 8.87 -9.18
N ALA A 269 23.53 8.11 -8.59
CA ALA A 269 24.95 8.07 -8.99
C ALA A 269 25.15 7.50 -10.40
N GLY A 270 24.22 6.69 -10.91
CA GLY A 270 24.25 6.18 -12.28
C GLY A 270 24.15 7.26 -13.37
N ALA A 271 23.71 8.46 -13.03
CA ALA A 271 23.65 9.60 -13.96
C ALA A 271 25.01 10.27 -14.24
N ASN A 272 26.06 9.90 -13.51
CA ASN A 272 27.44 10.39 -13.67
C ASN A 272 27.60 11.92 -13.57
N THR A 273 26.70 12.58 -12.83
CA THR A 273 26.65 14.02 -12.56
C THR A 273 26.63 14.27 -11.06
N ARG A 274 26.90 15.51 -10.66
CA ARG A 274 26.72 15.89 -9.26
C ARG A 274 25.26 15.70 -8.86
N ILE A 275 25.05 15.01 -7.74
CA ILE A 275 23.71 14.72 -7.22
C ILE A 275 23.24 15.95 -6.44
N ASP A 276 22.30 16.67 -7.02
CA ASP A 276 21.56 17.74 -6.38
C ASP A 276 20.10 17.32 -6.11
N GLU A 277 19.32 18.21 -5.47
CA GLU A 277 17.92 17.94 -5.17
C GLU A 277 17.09 17.67 -6.43
N ASP A 278 17.32 18.43 -7.50
CA ASP A 278 16.57 18.33 -8.75
C ASP A 278 16.75 16.95 -9.40
N LEU A 279 18.00 16.45 -9.41
CA LEU A 279 18.30 15.11 -9.91
C LEU A 279 17.63 14.02 -9.08
N VAL A 280 17.65 14.16 -7.75
CA VAL A 280 16.94 13.22 -6.86
C VAL A 280 15.45 13.23 -7.15
N PHE A 281 14.84 14.40 -7.24
CA PHE A 281 13.42 14.54 -7.57
C PHE A 281 13.08 13.97 -8.95
N ALA A 282 13.91 14.19 -9.95
CA ALA A 282 13.73 13.62 -11.29
C ALA A 282 13.85 12.08 -11.28
N THR A 283 14.78 11.54 -10.49
CA THR A 283 15.06 10.09 -10.42
C THR A 283 13.97 9.34 -9.65
N VAL A 284 13.50 9.90 -8.55
CA VAL A 284 12.44 9.30 -7.71
C VAL A 284 11.05 9.51 -8.34
N GLY A 285 10.94 10.38 -9.33
CA GLY A 285 9.65 10.84 -9.85
C GLY A 285 8.92 11.77 -8.87
N SER A 286 9.63 12.30 -7.89
CA SER A 286 9.06 13.12 -6.81
C SER A 286 9.17 14.64 -7.05
N GLY A 287 9.28 15.08 -8.28
CA GLY A 287 8.81 16.45 -8.65
C GLY A 287 7.34 16.68 -8.24
N ASN A 288 6.83 15.74 -7.44
CA ASN A 288 5.46 15.61 -7.02
C ASN A 288 5.12 16.53 -5.84
N ARG A 289 6.08 16.88 -4.96
CA ARG A 289 5.76 17.68 -3.77
C ARG A 289 5.41 19.12 -4.12
N GLU A 290 6.20 19.76 -4.98
CA GLU A 290 5.87 21.08 -5.49
C GLU A 290 4.57 21.06 -6.31
N SER A 291 4.39 20.01 -7.14
CA SER A 291 3.15 19.77 -7.87
C SER A 291 1.97 19.50 -6.91
N ALA A 292 2.20 18.80 -5.79
CA ALA A 292 1.18 18.57 -4.76
C ALA A 292 0.78 19.88 -4.08
N PHE A 293 1.73 20.75 -3.72
CA PHE A 293 1.42 22.06 -3.15
C PHE A 293 0.66 22.95 -4.13
N LYS A 294 1.06 22.97 -5.39
CA LYS A 294 0.36 23.68 -6.46
C LYS A 294 -1.06 23.15 -6.64
N LEU A 295 -1.24 21.82 -6.60
CA LEU A 295 -2.55 21.19 -6.67
C LEU A 295 -3.42 21.56 -5.46
N ILE A 296 -2.87 21.52 -4.24
CA ILE A 296 -3.58 21.86 -3.01
C ILE A 296 -4.03 23.33 -3.04
N GLU A 297 -3.17 24.26 -3.49
CA GLU A 297 -3.52 25.66 -3.65
C GLU A 297 -4.65 25.84 -4.67
N ALA A 298 -4.59 25.14 -5.83
CA ALA A 298 -5.62 25.13 -6.86
C ALA A 298 -6.96 24.58 -6.36
N VAL A 299 -6.95 23.50 -5.60
CA VAL A 299 -8.17 22.96 -4.94
C VAL A 299 -8.73 23.95 -3.94
N GLY A 300 -7.87 24.68 -3.21
CA GLY A 300 -8.29 25.72 -2.26
C GLY A 300 -9.02 26.89 -2.92
N THR A 301 -8.60 27.25 -4.13
CA THR A 301 -9.16 28.35 -4.93
C THR A 301 -10.21 27.91 -5.96
N ALA A 302 -10.51 26.60 -6.03
CA ALA A 302 -11.41 25.99 -7.03
C ALA A 302 -10.97 26.25 -8.49
N ASP A 303 -9.64 26.24 -8.75
CA ASP A 303 -9.08 26.35 -10.09
C ASP A 303 -8.98 24.96 -10.74
N TYR A 304 -10.04 24.57 -11.46
CA TYR A 304 -10.15 23.28 -12.14
C TYR A 304 -9.10 23.09 -13.25
N GLU A 305 -8.73 24.16 -13.95
CA GLU A 305 -7.79 24.08 -15.07
C GLU A 305 -6.40 23.66 -14.57
N THR A 306 -5.93 24.31 -13.51
CA THR A 306 -4.65 23.94 -12.87
C THR A 306 -4.72 22.53 -12.28
N VAL A 307 -5.84 22.11 -11.67
CA VAL A 307 -6.02 20.75 -11.14
C VAL A 307 -5.85 19.71 -12.24
N TYR A 308 -6.55 19.85 -13.36
CA TYR A 308 -6.46 18.89 -14.47
C TYR A 308 -5.10 18.93 -15.18
N SER A 309 -4.49 20.12 -15.31
CA SER A 309 -3.15 20.25 -15.88
C SER A 309 -2.11 19.49 -15.06
N VAL A 310 -2.10 19.65 -13.74
CA VAL A 310 -1.16 18.94 -12.86
C VAL A 310 -1.32 17.43 -12.95
N ILE A 311 -2.55 16.92 -12.94
CA ILE A 311 -2.80 15.46 -13.08
C ILE A 311 -2.31 14.98 -14.46
N ASN A 312 -2.60 15.73 -15.52
CA ASN A 312 -2.14 15.38 -16.86
C ASN A 312 -0.61 15.34 -16.96
N ASP A 313 0.08 16.32 -16.38
CA ASP A 313 1.54 16.38 -16.37
C ASP A 313 2.17 15.18 -15.66
N ILE A 314 1.60 14.75 -14.52
CA ILE A 314 2.06 13.55 -13.80
C ILE A 314 1.88 12.29 -14.65
N VAL A 315 0.71 12.13 -15.28
CA VAL A 315 0.41 10.96 -16.13
C VAL A 315 1.32 10.94 -17.36
N MET A 316 1.56 12.10 -18.00
CA MET A 316 2.41 12.20 -19.21
C MET A 316 3.89 11.97 -18.92
N LYS A 317 4.38 12.33 -17.73
CA LYS A 317 5.75 12.07 -17.27
C LYS A 317 5.97 10.63 -16.80
N SER A 318 5.01 9.72 -17.04
CA SER A 318 5.06 8.32 -16.59
C SER A 318 5.19 8.15 -15.08
N GLY A 319 4.76 9.15 -14.30
CA GLY A 319 4.72 9.08 -12.84
C GLY A 319 3.64 8.11 -12.35
N ASP A 320 3.91 7.34 -11.28
CA ASP A 320 2.86 6.54 -10.65
C ASP A 320 1.89 7.47 -9.88
N LEU A 321 0.67 7.54 -10.39
CA LEU A 321 -0.38 8.37 -9.80
C LEU A 321 -0.68 7.99 -8.33
N SER A 322 -0.45 6.73 -7.94
CA SER A 322 -0.64 6.29 -6.55
C SER A 322 0.43 6.87 -5.62
N VAL A 323 1.67 7.00 -6.09
CA VAL A 323 2.77 7.63 -5.35
C VAL A 323 2.49 9.12 -5.18
N PHE A 324 2.07 9.79 -6.25
CA PHE A 324 1.67 11.19 -6.20
C PHE A 324 0.47 11.42 -5.27
N TRP A 325 -0.51 10.54 -5.31
CA TRP A 325 -1.68 10.60 -4.44
C TRP A 325 -1.31 10.50 -2.96
N GLN A 326 -0.37 9.61 -2.63
CA GLN A 326 0.16 9.50 -1.27
C GLN A 326 0.88 10.78 -0.83
N GLU A 327 1.62 11.44 -1.73
CA GLU A 327 2.27 12.72 -1.45
C GLU A 327 1.26 13.84 -1.17
N ILE A 328 0.11 13.83 -1.87
CA ILE A 328 -0.99 14.77 -1.58
C ILE A 328 -1.54 14.52 -0.17
N ILE A 329 -1.80 13.27 0.20
CA ILE A 329 -2.30 12.90 1.54
C ILE A 329 -1.31 13.34 2.63
N ASP A 330 -0.02 13.03 2.44
CA ASP A 330 1.04 13.43 3.37
C ASP A 330 1.13 14.96 3.49
N SER A 331 0.96 15.69 2.38
CA SER A 331 0.95 17.16 2.36
C SER A 331 -0.26 17.76 3.10
N TYR A 332 -1.46 17.20 2.95
CA TYR A 332 -2.63 17.63 3.73
C TYR A 332 -2.44 17.40 5.22
N ARG A 333 -1.85 16.26 5.62
CA ARG A 333 -1.46 16.00 7.01
C ARG A 333 -0.47 17.04 7.53
N ASP A 334 0.56 17.35 6.76
CA ASP A 334 1.58 18.34 7.12
C ASP A 334 0.95 19.72 7.33
N ILE A 335 0.03 20.14 6.46
CA ILE A 335 -0.74 21.39 6.58
C ILE A 335 -1.58 21.38 7.87
N MET A 336 -2.22 20.27 8.23
CA MET A 336 -2.98 20.15 9.48
C MET A 336 -2.09 20.32 10.71
N ILE A 337 -0.88 19.75 10.70
CA ILE A 337 0.08 19.87 11.78
C ILE A 337 0.60 21.30 11.89
N VAL A 338 0.95 21.94 10.76
CA VAL A 338 1.39 23.33 10.72
C VAL A 338 0.32 24.28 11.27
N LYS A 339 -0.96 24.02 10.97
CA LYS A 339 -2.08 24.82 11.44
C LYS A 339 -2.34 24.71 12.96
N ASN A 340 -2.06 23.53 13.54
CA ASN A 340 -2.41 23.22 14.93
C ASN A 340 -1.24 23.29 15.92
N SER A 341 0.00 23.31 15.44
CA SER A 341 1.18 23.23 16.31
C SER A 341 2.20 24.31 15.99
N GLU A 342 2.58 25.09 16.98
CA GLU A 342 3.69 26.05 16.88
C GLU A 342 5.06 25.36 16.68
N ARG A 343 5.18 24.08 17.08
CA ARG A 343 6.38 23.25 16.93
C ARG A 343 6.35 22.36 15.69
N ALA A 344 5.46 22.66 14.73
CA ALA A 344 5.30 21.85 13.52
C ALA A 344 6.62 21.61 12.76
N LYS A 345 7.50 22.62 12.73
CA LYS A 345 8.82 22.54 12.10
C LYS A 345 9.67 21.42 12.67
N PHE A 346 9.61 21.20 13.99
CA PHE A 346 10.32 20.11 14.66
C PHE A 346 9.72 18.72 14.35
N TYR A 347 8.38 18.62 14.28
CA TYR A 347 7.70 17.34 14.05
C TYR A 347 7.78 16.86 12.60
N LEU A 348 7.92 17.79 11.65
CA LEU A 348 7.85 17.51 10.21
C LEU A 348 9.22 17.59 9.53
N ASP A 349 10.29 17.94 10.25
CA ASP A 349 11.65 18.10 9.72
C ASP A 349 11.66 19.00 8.46
N LEU A 350 10.97 20.17 8.54
CA LEU A 350 10.79 21.11 7.43
C LEU A 350 11.92 22.13 7.37
N THR A 351 12.29 22.51 6.15
CA THR A 351 13.11 23.69 5.90
C THR A 351 12.30 24.98 6.17
N ASP A 352 12.99 26.11 6.35
CA ASP A 352 12.34 27.41 6.58
C ASP A 352 11.44 27.82 5.39
N ALA A 353 11.87 27.51 4.18
CA ALA A 353 11.12 27.78 2.95
C ALA A 353 9.84 26.93 2.88
N GLU A 354 9.94 25.63 3.12
CA GLU A 354 8.78 24.72 3.13
C GLU A 354 7.77 25.10 4.22
N TYR A 355 8.24 25.44 5.42
CA TYR A 355 7.36 25.89 6.50
C TYR A 355 6.60 27.17 6.15
N SER A 356 7.28 28.13 5.54
CA SER A 356 6.65 29.39 5.11
C SER A 356 5.58 29.15 4.05
N LEU A 357 5.84 28.27 3.08
CA LEU A 357 4.89 27.89 2.03
C LEU A 357 3.68 27.16 2.62
N LEU A 358 3.91 26.16 3.47
CA LEU A 358 2.84 25.42 4.12
C LEU A 358 1.99 26.30 5.03
N SER A 359 2.60 27.25 5.76
CA SER A 359 1.87 28.22 6.59
C SER A 359 0.95 29.11 5.76
N LYS A 360 1.41 29.56 4.58
CA LYS A 360 0.59 30.33 3.63
C LYS A 360 -0.61 29.52 3.14
N ILE A 361 -0.39 28.27 2.72
CA ILE A 361 -1.45 27.38 2.26
C ILE A 361 -2.44 27.07 3.41
N ALA A 362 -1.93 26.80 4.62
CA ALA A 362 -2.74 26.52 5.81
C ALA A 362 -3.70 27.66 6.18
N GLY A 363 -3.33 28.90 5.86
CA GLY A 363 -4.19 30.08 6.03
C GLY A 363 -5.48 30.02 5.21
N ASN A 364 -5.45 29.38 4.04
CA ASN A 364 -6.57 29.31 3.11
C ASN A 364 -7.59 28.19 3.45
N TYR A 365 -7.25 27.29 4.37
CA TYR A 365 -8.07 26.15 4.71
C TYR A 365 -8.63 26.22 6.15
N THR A 366 -9.85 25.78 6.38
CA THR A 366 -10.37 25.49 7.71
C THR A 366 -9.98 24.06 8.12
N MET A 367 -9.97 23.77 9.43
CA MET A 367 -9.68 22.41 9.91
C MET A 367 -10.72 21.41 9.42
N ALA A 368 -11.99 21.78 9.40
CA ALA A 368 -13.07 20.94 8.90
C ALA A 368 -12.86 20.60 7.41
N ARG A 369 -12.45 21.59 6.59
CA ARG A 369 -12.14 21.37 5.15
C ARG A 369 -10.93 20.46 4.96
N LEU A 370 -9.87 20.63 5.76
CA LEU A 370 -8.71 19.75 5.72
C LEU A 370 -9.07 18.31 6.09
N SER A 371 -9.83 18.10 7.17
CA SER A 371 -10.30 16.77 7.58
C SER A 371 -11.16 16.10 6.53
N TYR A 372 -12.12 16.85 5.94
CA TYR A 372 -12.97 16.35 4.87
C TYR A 372 -12.17 15.94 3.63
N HIS A 373 -11.24 16.80 3.18
CA HIS A 373 -10.39 16.48 2.02
C HIS A 373 -9.51 15.26 2.28
N THR A 374 -8.95 15.12 3.49
CA THR A 374 -8.14 13.94 3.85
C THR A 374 -8.97 12.66 3.78
N SER A 375 -10.18 12.65 4.34
CA SER A 375 -11.10 11.50 4.26
C SER A 375 -11.43 11.11 2.81
N MET A 376 -11.69 12.11 1.93
CA MET A 376 -11.92 11.86 0.50
C MET A 376 -10.70 11.26 -0.20
N LEU A 377 -9.51 11.79 0.11
CA LEU A 377 -8.26 11.32 -0.49
C LEU A 377 -7.93 9.88 -0.06
N GLU A 378 -8.14 9.54 1.22
CA GLU A 378 -7.95 8.17 1.74
C GLU A 378 -8.94 7.17 1.09
N SER A 379 -10.21 7.57 0.94
CA SER A 379 -11.21 6.76 0.24
C SER A 379 -10.82 6.53 -1.22
N ALA A 380 -10.41 7.58 -1.93
CA ALA A 380 -9.99 7.48 -3.31
C ALA A 380 -8.71 6.64 -3.48
N MET A 381 -7.78 6.68 -2.52
CA MET A 381 -6.59 5.80 -2.51
C MET A 381 -7.00 4.33 -2.43
N ALA A 382 -7.94 3.98 -1.56
CA ALA A 382 -8.46 2.62 -1.45
C ALA A 382 -9.16 2.16 -2.74
N ASP A 383 -9.88 3.06 -3.41
CA ASP A 383 -10.53 2.77 -4.69
C ASP A 383 -9.52 2.61 -5.83
N MET A 384 -8.44 3.41 -5.87
CA MET A 384 -7.35 3.28 -6.84
C MET A 384 -6.59 1.95 -6.68
N GLN A 385 -6.46 1.43 -5.46
CA GLN A 385 -5.85 0.12 -5.21
C GLN A 385 -6.70 -1.04 -5.75
N ARG A 386 -8.03 -0.89 -5.75
CA ARG A 386 -8.98 -1.89 -6.28
C ARG A 386 -9.12 -1.80 -7.80
N ALA A 387 -9.13 -0.59 -8.35
CA ALA A 387 -9.41 -0.32 -9.75
C ALA A 387 -8.17 0.20 -10.49
N ILE A 388 -7.22 -0.69 -10.77
CA ILE A 388 -5.89 -0.35 -11.32
C ILE A 388 -5.98 0.45 -12.64
N ASN A 389 -6.96 0.13 -13.50
CA ASN A 389 -7.10 0.75 -14.83
C ASN A 389 -7.81 2.13 -14.79
N SER A 390 -8.43 2.51 -13.67
CA SER A 390 -9.26 3.71 -13.56
C SER A 390 -8.67 4.79 -12.64
N LYS A 391 -7.40 4.68 -12.24
CA LYS A 391 -6.74 5.57 -11.30
C LYS A 391 -6.89 7.06 -11.68
N ARG A 392 -6.72 7.38 -12.96
CA ARG A 392 -6.84 8.76 -13.47
C ARG A 392 -8.26 9.32 -13.28
N ALA A 393 -9.28 8.56 -13.66
CA ALA A 393 -10.66 8.99 -13.52
C ALA A 393 -11.05 9.19 -12.05
N ILE A 394 -10.61 8.28 -11.16
CA ILE A 394 -10.84 8.41 -9.70
C ILE A 394 -10.19 9.69 -9.19
N ALA A 395 -8.94 10.00 -9.59
CA ALA A 395 -8.24 11.22 -9.19
C ALA A 395 -8.99 12.48 -9.64
N GLU A 396 -9.33 12.57 -10.93
CA GLU A 396 -10.00 13.73 -11.51
C GLU A 396 -11.37 13.98 -10.86
N ILE A 397 -12.18 12.93 -10.68
CA ILE A 397 -13.50 13.02 -10.03
C ILE A 397 -13.38 13.45 -8.56
N THR A 398 -12.43 12.87 -7.82
CA THR A 398 -12.25 13.19 -6.39
C THR A 398 -11.81 14.63 -6.22
N LEU A 399 -10.84 15.10 -6.98
CA LEU A 399 -10.35 16.48 -6.92
C LEU A 399 -11.43 17.48 -7.35
N THR A 400 -12.24 17.15 -8.35
CA THR A 400 -13.40 17.95 -8.74
C THR A 400 -14.40 18.12 -7.59
N ARG A 401 -14.68 17.04 -6.86
CA ARG A 401 -15.54 17.07 -5.66
C ARG A 401 -14.92 17.87 -4.50
N MET A 402 -13.61 17.86 -4.37
CA MET A 402 -12.89 18.65 -3.36
C MET A 402 -12.91 20.14 -3.68
N CYS A 403 -12.92 20.52 -4.96
CA CYS A 403 -13.07 21.91 -5.39
C CYS A 403 -14.47 22.46 -5.10
N ASP A 404 -15.53 21.66 -5.28
CA ASP A 404 -16.90 22.06 -5.03
C ASP A 404 -17.61 21.12 -4.03
N THR A 405 -17.79 21.60 -2.82
CA THR A 405 -18.47 20.88 -1.74
C THR A 405 -19.95 20.58 -2.04
N LYS A 406 -20.55 21.27 -3.02
CA LYS A 406 -21.94 21.04 -3.45
C LYS A 406 -22.11 19.71 -4.22
N LEU A 407 -21.04 19.19 -4.78
CA LEU A 407 -21.03 17.94 -5.55
C LEU A 407 -20.97 16.68 -4.67
N SER A 408 -20.91 16.83 -3.35
CA SER A 408 -20.89 15.72 -2.40
C SER A 408 -22.10 15.78 -1.46
N GLU A 409 -22.77 14.64 -1.27
CA GLU A 409 -23.93 14.48 -0.38
C GLU A 409 -23.57 13.89 0.99
N SER A 410 -22.28 13.84 1.34
CA SER A 410 -21.83 13.30 2.64
C SER A 410 -22.23 14.21 3.80
N ASN A 411 -22.47 13.63 4.99
CA ASN A 411 -22.74 14.40 6.20
C ASN A 411 -21.64 15.41 6.52
N GLU A 412 -20.40 15.09 6.19
CA GLU A 412 -19.24 15.96 6.37
C GLU A 412 -19.29 17.17 5.43
N SER A 413 -19.72 16.99 4.18
CA SER A 413 -19.91 18.11 3.24
C SER A 413 -21.04 19.05 3.68
N LEU A 414 -22.10 18.52 4.30
CA LEU A 414 -23.17 19.32 4.86
C LEU A 414 -22.71 20.14 6.06
N LEU A 415 -21.87 19.58 6.93
CA LEU A 415 -21.26 20.30 8.05
C LEU A 415 -20.36 21.44 7.57
N LEU A 416 -19.56 21.23 6.53
CA LEU A 416 -18.74 22.27 5.92
C LEU A 416 -19.59 23.42 5.35
N ARG A 417 -20.69 23.10 4.67
CA ARG A 417 -21.60 24.10 4.14
C ARG A 417 -22.28 24.90 5.26
N ILE A 418 -22.61 24.27 6.38
CA ILE A 418 -23.12 24.95 7.56
C ILE A 418 -22.07 25.91 8.13
N GLU A 419 -20.82 25.47 8.28
CA GLU A 419 -19.71 26.33 8.75
C GLU A 419 -19.47 27.53 7.82
N GLU A 420 -19.50 27.33 6.50
CA GLU A 420 -19.36 28.40 5.50
C GLU A 420 -20.53 29.40 5.60
N LEU A 421 -21.75 28.91 5.75
CA LEU A 421 -22.93 29.76 5.92
C LEU A 421 -22.89 30.54 7.23
N GLU A 422 -22.50 29.91 8.33
CA GLU A 422 -22.31 30.59 9.62
C GLU A 422 -21.24 31.68 9.53
N LYS A 423 -20.14 31.41 8.83
CA LYS A 423 -19.07 32.39 8.61
C LYS A 423 -19.57 33.56 7.76
N ALA A 424 -20.32 33.30 6.69
CA ALA A 424 -20.94 34.33 5.86
C ALA A 424 -21.92 35.19 6.66
N VAL A 425 -22.77 34.59 7.49
CA VAL A 425 -23.71 35.30 8.37
C VAL A 425 -22.97 36.16 9.42
N ARG A 426 -21.87 35.67 9.99
CA ARG A 426 -21.03 36.49 10.91
C ARG A 426 -20.41 37.68 10.19
N MET A 427 -19.91 37.52 8.97
CA MET A 427 -19.35 38.60 8.15
C MET A 427 -20.42 39.63 7.79
N MET A 428 -21.63 39.19 7.41
CA MET A 428 -22.75 40.10 7.16
C MET A 428 -23.15 40.91 8.39
N LYS A 429 -23.12 40.29 9.60
CA LYS A 429 -23.38 41.01 10.87
C LYS A 429 -22.30 42.04 11.21
N LEU A 430 -21.07 41.88 10.70
CA LEU A 430 -19.94 42.82 10.88
C LEU A 430 -19.91 43.92 9.82
N GLY A 431 -20.92 43.98 8.92
CA GLY A 431 -21.03 45.05 7.90
C GLY A 431 -20.09 44.91 6.69
N VAL A 432 -19.44 43.74 6.53
CA VAL A 432 -18.60 43.44 5.38
C VAL A 432 -19.45 42.68 4.36
N THR A 433 -19.81 43.33 3.26
CA THR A 433 -20.52 42.65 2.14
C THR A 433 -19.56 41.67 1.46
N PRO A 434 -19.93 40.38 1.30
CA PRO A 434 -19.12 39.43 0.52
C PRO A 434 -19.09 39.90 -0.94
N VAL A 435 -17.90 39.97 -1.53
CA VAL A 435 -17.73 40.17 -2.96
C VAL A 435 -18.32 38.98 -3.69
N ALA A 436 -19.36 39.20 -4.48
CA ALA A 436 -20.02 38.18 -5.28
C ALA A 436 -19.03 37.63 -6.34
N VAL A 437 -18.87 36.34 -6.37
CA VAL A 437 -18.27 35.60 -7.48
C VAL A 437 -19.20 35.71 -8.68
N PRO A 438 -18.74 35.93 -9.90
CA PRO A 438 -19.62 36.16 -11.05
C PRO A 438 -20.37 34.89 -11.45
N GLU A 439 -21.68 34.96 -11.35
CA GLU A 439 -22.61 34.02 -11.99
C GLU A 439 -22.57 34.19 -13.50
N SER A 440 -22.08 33.20 -14.22
CA SER A 440 -22.35 33.05 -15.64
C SER A 440 -23.17 31.79 -15.84
N VAL A 441 -24.43 31.92 -16.05
CA VAL A 441 -25.28 31.35 -17.10
C VAL A 441 -26.72 31.74 -16.82
N LYS A 442 -27.33 32.42 -17.78
CA LYS A 442 -28.74 32.79 -17.81
C LYS A 442 -29.55 31.56 -18.22
N GLU A 443 -30.51 31.18 -17.40
CA GLU A 443 -31.66 30.39 -17.88
C GLU A 443 -32.93 31.18 -17.78
N ASP A 444 -33.71 31.09 -18.86
CA ASP A 444 -34.97 31.78 -19.08
C ASP A 444 -36.08 31.37 -18.11
N LYS A 445 -36.81 32.36 -17.61
CA LYS A 445 -38.01 32.23 -16.81
C LYS A 445 -39.27 32.14 -17.70
N PRO A 446 -40.22 31.27 -17.40
CA PRO A 446 -41.60 31.54 -17.71
C PRO A 446 -42.40 32.01 -16.48
N LYS A 447 -43.35 32.84 -16.80
CA LYS A 447 -44.17 33.74 -16.05
C LYS A 447 -44.98 33.16 -14.87
N LYS A 448 -45.07 34.03 -13.84
CA LYS A 448 -45.93 34.11 -12.70
C LYS A 448 -47.44 33.94 -13.01
N VAL A 449 -48.16 33.20 -12.17
CA VAL A 449 -49.57 33.43 -11.84
C VAL A 449 -49.69 33.37 -10.33
N GLU A 450 -50.31 34.41 -9.77
CA GLU A 450 -50.61 34.62 -8.36
C GLU A 450 -51.81 33.81 -7.93
N ALA A 451 -51.81 33.28 -6.71
CA ALA A 451 -52.97 33.34 -5.79
C ALA A 451 -52.58 32.91 -4.38
N LYS A 452 -53.11 33.60 -3.42
CA LYS A 452 -52.91 33.67 -1.97
C LYS A 452 -53.86 32.70 -1.23
N PRO A 453 -53.84 32.64 0.11
CA PRO A 453 -53.51 31.45 0.90
C PRO A 453 -54.74 30.85 1.63
N GLU A 454 -54.60 29.64 2.16
CA GLU A 454 -55.27 29.27 3.44
C GLU A 454 -55.03 27.80 3.86
N ALA A 455 -54.75 27.69 5.15
CA ALA A 455 -55.10 26.62 6.09
C ALA A 455 -54.60 25.18 5.92
N LYS A 456 -53.83 24.73 6.92
CA LYS A 456 -53.69 23.33 7.38
C LYS A 456 -55.10 22.69 7.61
N PRO A 457 -55.31 21.41 7.45
CA PRO A 457 -54.74 20.39 8.33
C PRO A 457 -54.37 19.05 7.66
N GLU A 458 -53.73 18.19 8.47
CA GLU A 458 -53.38 16.80 8.30
C GLU A 458 -54.37 15.94 7.50
N ALA A 459 -53.81 15.09 6.61
CA ALA A 459 -54.29 13.73 6.38
C ALA A 459 -53.42 12.98 5.36
N SER A 460 -52.88 11.85 5.81
CA SER A 460 -52.69 10.57 5.12
C SER A 460 -52.48 10.56 3.59
N ALA A 461 -51.29 10.12 3.17
CA ALA A 461 -51.05 9.70 1.80
C ALA A 461 -51.88 8.46 1.43
N PRO A 462 -52.43 8.38 0.22
CA PRO A 462 -53.18 7.21 -0.23
C PRO A 462 -52.23 6.08 -0.63
N LYS A 463 -52.47 4.88 -0.10
CA LYS A 463 -51.90 3.62 -0.58
C LYS A 463 -52.37 3.41 -2.02
N VAL A 464 -51.46 3.47 -2.96
CA VAL A 464 -51.67 2.99 -4.32
C VAL A 464 -51.51 1.47 -4.30
N THR A 465 -52.58 0.75 -4.46
CA THR A 465 -52.59 -0.69 -4.71
C THR A 465 -52.22 -0.92 -6.18
N PRO A 466 -51.10 -1.62 -6.49
CA PRO A 466 -50.79 -2.01 -7.87
C PRO A 466 -51.69 -3.17 -8.31
N LYS A 467 -52.22 -3.08 -9.50
CA LYS A 467 -52.84 -4.20 -10.23
C LYS A 467 -51.77 -5.22 -10.55
N GLY A 468 -52.10 -6.51 -10.30
CA GLY A 468 -51.18 -7.62 -10.31
C GLY A 468 -50.28 -7.73 -11.54
N GLY A 469 -49.00 -8.04 -11.29
CA GLY A 469 -48.02 -8.49 -12.26
C GLY A 469 -46.74 -7.69 -12.40
N GLU A 470 -46.65 -6.45 -11.91
CA GLU A 470 -45.38 -5.67 -11.95
C GLU A 470 -44.67 -5.72 -10.60
N LEU A 471 -43.38 -6.08 -10.62
CA LEU A 471 -42.49 -6.09 -9.44
C LEU A 471 -42.23 -4.65 -9.01
N SER A 472 -42.67 -4.29 -7.79
CA SER A 472 -42.36 -3.00 -7.17
C SER A 472 -41.34 -3.15 -6.04
N VAL A 473 -40.57 -2.09 -5.77
CA VAL A 473 -39.63 -2.08 -4.64
C VAL A 473 -40.42 -2.12 -3.31
N TYR A 474 -40.03 -3.02 -2.42
CA TYR A 474 -40.64 -3.16 -1.10
C TYR A 474 -40.17 -2.03 -0.16
N GLY A 475 -41.07 -1.05 0.08
CA GLY A 475 -40.75 0.18 0.85
C GLY A 475 -40.44 -0.05 2.33
N ASP A 476 -41.07 -1.06 2.94
CA ASP A 476 -40.94 -1.34 4.39
C ASP A 476 -39.75 -2.26 4.73
N TRP A 477 -38.82 -2.49 3.76
CA TRP A 477 -37.63 -3.32 3.99
C TRP A 477 -36.76 -2.81 5.13
N GLY A 478 -36.64 -1.49 5.31
CA GLY A 478 -35.86 -0.90 6.40
C GLY A 478 -36.38 -1.23 7.79
N VAL A 479 -37.71 -1.35 7.94
CA VAL A 479 -38.39 -1.76 9.19
C VAL A 479 -38.17 -3.25 9.42
N ALA A 480 -38.34 -4.07 8.38
CA ALA A 480 -38.08 -5.50 8.45
C ALA A 480 -36.63 -5.81 8.84
N LEU A 481 -35.63 -5.06 8.31
CA LEU A 481 -34.23 -5.21 8.62
C LEU A 481 -33.90 -4.93 10.10
N LYS A 482 -34.55 -3.94 10.71
CA LYS A 482 -34.39 -3.65 12.15
C LYS A 482 -34.90 -4.80 13.00
N LYS A 483 -36.06 -5.35 12.70
CA LYS A 483 -36.62 -6.51 13.41
C LYS A 483 -35.75 -7.78 13.21
N ILE A 484 -35.23 -8.01 12.01
CA ILE A 484 -34.29 -9.10 11.74
C ILE A 484 -32.99 -8.93 12.56
N ALA A 485 -32.51 -7.67 12.72
CA ALA A 485 -31.33 -7.39 13.53
C ALA A 485 -31.54 -7.65 15.02
N GLU A 486 -32.74 -7.44 15.54
CA GLU A 486 -33.10 -7.76 16.93
C GLU A 486 -33.14 -9.28 17.15
N LEU A 487 -33.67 -10.03 16.19
CA LEU A 487 -33.80 -11.49 16.29
C LEU A 487 -32.45 -12.20 16.03
N LYS A 488 -31.65 -11.72 15.05
CA LYS A 488 -30.36 -12.31 14.70
C LYS A 488 -29.43 -11.29 14.06
N ARG A 489 -28.57 -10.66 14.86
CA ARG A 489 -27.65 -9.60 14.44
C ARG A 489 -26.68 -10.00 13.32
N SER A 490 -26.26 -11.26 13.29
CA SER A 490 -25.39 -11.79 12.21
C SER A 490 -26.07 -11.88 10.84
N LEU A 491 -27.41 -11.96 10.82
CA LEU A 491 -28.20 -12.05 9.60
C LEU A 491 -28.35 -10.69 8.94
N SER A 492 -28.58 -9.63 9.74
CA SER A 492 -28.79 -8.27 9.22
C SER A 492 -27.56 -7.70 8.52
N ALA A 493 -26.35 -8.06 8.96
CA ALA A 493 -25.10 -7.63 8.34
C ALA A 493 -24.93 -8.12 6.89
N GLY A 494 -25.53 -9.27 6.55
CA GLY A 494 -25.48 -9.83 5.20
C GLY A 494 -26.39 -9.16 4.17
N PHE A 495 -27.33 -8.31 4.64
CA PHE A 495 -28.26 -7.58 3.75
C PHE A 495 -27.79 -6.17 3.38
N ALA A 496 -26.56 -5.79 3.72
CA ALA A 496 -26.00 -4.52 3.28
C ALA A 496 -25.96 -4.47 1.73
N GLY A 497 -26.74 -3.56 1.14
CA GLY A 497 -26.87 -3.44 -0.33
C GLY A 497 -27.87 -4.39 -1.00
N ALA A 498 -28.66 -5.17 -0.25
CA ALA A 498 -29.75 -5.98 -0.81
C ALA A 498 -30.93 -5.11 -1.22
N SER A 499 -31.56 -5.44 -2.35
CA SER A 499 -32.79 -4.81 -2.85
C SER A 499 -33.92 -5.84 -2.82
N VAL A 500 -35.07 -5.46 -2.27
CA VAL A 500 -36.23 -6.35 -2.15
C VAL A 500 -37.39 -5.84 -3.00
N TYR A 501 -37.97 -6.74 -3.77
CA TYR A 501 -39.10 -6.48 -4.67
C TYR A 501 -40.25 -7.36 -4.29
N THR A 502 -41.46 -6.85 -4.48
CA THR A 502 -42.72 -7.58 -4.22
C THR A 502 -43.68 -7.45 -5.38
N ASP A 503 -44.50 -8.48 -5.60
CA ASP A 503 -45.63 -8.48 -6.52
C ASP A 503 -46.94 -8.05 -5.85
N GLY A 504 -46.92 -7.75 -4.54
CA GLY A 504 -48.13 -7.41 -3.77
C GLY A 504 -49.01 -8.63 -3.42
N MET A 505 -48.80 -9.79 -4.04
CA MET A 505 -49.61 -11.01 -3.78
C MET A 505 -48.95 -11.99 -2.78
N GLY A 506 -47.74 -11.68 -2.32
CA GLY A 506 -47.00 -12.51 -1.33
C GLY A 506 -45.68 -13.08 -1.83
N LYS A 507 -45.30 -12.79 -3.05
CA LYS A 507 -43.95 -13.14 -3.55
C LYS A 507 -42.99 -11.99 -3.31
N PHE A 508 -41.87 -12.30 -2.67
CA PHE A 508 -40.77 -11.36 -2.39
C PHE A 508 -39.49 -11.86 -3.02
N ILE A 509 -38.81 -11.00 -3.78
CA ILE A 509 -37.55 -11.29 -4.44
C ILE A 509 -36.48 -10.45 -3.78
N ILE A 510 -35.50 -11.10 -3.14
CA ILE A 510 -34.35 -10.48 -2.50
C ILE A 510 -33.15 -10.59 -3.43
N LYS A 511 -32.69 -9.46 -4.00
CA LYS A 511 -31.50 -9.40 -4.86
C LYS A 511 -30.30 -8.99 -4.03
N MET A 512 -29.31 -9.86 -3.93
CA MET A 512 -28.08 -9.64 -3.16
C MET A 512 -26.88 -10.25 -3.89
N SER A 513 -25.67 -9.81 -3.57
CA SER A 513 -24.42 -10.31 -4.18
C SER A 513 -23.62 -11.18 -3.21
N GLY A 514 -22.76 -12.06 -3.77
CA GLY A 514 -21.70 -12.76 -3.09
C GLY A 514 -22.07 -14.02 -2.31
N PHE A 515 -21.12 -14.41 -1.46
CA PHE A 515 -21.14 -15.65 -0.65
C PHE A 515 -22.37 -15.79 0.28
N PHE A 516 -22.93 -14.67 0.74
CA PHE A 516 -24.06 -14.67 1.66
C PHE A 516 -25.36 -15.15 0.99
N CYS A 517 -25.51 -14.96 -0.33
CA CYS A 517 -26.63 -15.46 -1.12
C CYS A 517 -26.73 -17.00 -1.08
N GLU A 518 -25.59 -17.70 -1.22
CA GLU A 518 -25.55 -19.17 -1.19
C GLU A 518 -25.77 -19.70 0.22
N LYS A 519 -25.20 -19.06 1.23
CA LYS A 519 -25.37 -19.40 2.63
C LYS A 519 -26.83 -19.24 3.07
N LEU A 520 -27.52 -18.20 2.62
CA LEU A 520 -28.91 -17.97 2.96
C LEU A 520 -29.84 -18.99 2.29
N LYS A 521 -29.55 -19.37 1.03
CA LYS A 521 -30.29 -20.44 0.33
C LYS A 521 -30.19 -21.80 1.00
N SER A 522 -29.08 -22.08 1.67
CA SER A 522 -28.83 -23.34 2.36
C SER A 522 -29.37 -23.39 3.81
N SER A 523 -29.78 -22.24 4.38
CA SER A 523 -30.23 -22.15 5.78
C SER A 523 -31.76 -21.96 5.85
N GLU A 524 -32.47 -23.06 6.07
CA GLU A 524 -33.94 -23.05 6.19
C GLU A 524 -34.45 -22.26 7.42
N THR A 525 -33.64 -22.27 8.49
CA THR A 525 -33.94 -21.51 9.72
C THR A 525 -33.86 -19.99 9.50
N ASP A 526 -32.88 -19.52 8.72
CA ASP A 526 -32.69 -18.11 8.42
C ASP A 526 -33.81 -17.62 7.46
N MET A 527 -34.18 -18.45 6.50
CA MET A 527 -35.31 -18.20 5.61
C MET A 527 -36.65 -18.11 6.36
N ALA A 528 -36.84 -18.95 7.40
CA ALA A 528 -38.04 -18.91 8.23
C ALA A 528 -38.11 -17.62 9.05
N ILE A 529 -37.02 -17.11 9.59
CA ILE A 529 -36.94 -15.84 10.34
C ILE A 529 -37.34 -14.68 9.41
N ILE A 530 -36.78 -14.59 8.22
CA ILE A 530 -37.06 -13.51 7.26
C ILE A 530 -38.53 -13.55 6.84
N ARG A 531 -39.04 -14.76 6.54
CA ARG A 531 -40.46 -14.96 6.16
C ARG A 531 -41.37 -14.53 7.26
N GLY A 532 -41.06 -14.86 8.53
CA GLY A 532 -41.85 -14.47 9.70
C GLY A 532 -41.90 -12.94 9.89
N VAL A 533 -40.79 -12.26 9.76
CA VAL A 533 -40.72 -10.79 9.91
C VAL A 533 -41.49 -10.07 8.79
N ILE A 534 -41.35 -10.56 7.54
CA ILE A 534 -42.10 -9.98 6.41
C ILE A 534 -43.60 -10.22 6.59
N ALA A 535 -44.01 -11.41 7.06
CA ALA A 535 -45.37 -11.77 7.33
C ALA A 535 -46.00 -10.85 8.40
N GLU A 536 -45.26 -10.61 9.48
CA GLU A 536 -45.69 -9.71 10.56
C GLU A 536 -45.84 -8.26 10.07
N ASN A 537 -44.94 -7.76 9.24
CA ASN A 537 -45.05 -6.40 8.69
C ASN A 537 -46.21 -6.26 7.70
N GLU A 538 -46.52 -7.29 6.93
CA GLU A 538 -47.62 -7.29 5.95
C GLU A 538 -48.98 -7.69 6.55
N GLY A 539 -49.00 -8.16 7.80
CA GLY A 539 -50.22 -8.69 8.43
C GLY A 539 -50.77 -9.95 7.75
N LYS A 540 -49.87 -10.77 7.14
CA LYS A 540 -50.20 -12.02 6.43
C LYS A 540 -49.64 -13.23 7.18
N ASN A 541 -50.16 -14.44 6.87
CA ASN A 541 -49.54 -15.66 7.42
C ASN A 541 -48.18 -15.95 6.75
N ALA A 542 -47.23 -16.43 7.52
CA ALA A 542 -45.91 -16.79 7.01
C ALA A 542 -45.92 -17.87 5.91
N ALA A 543 -46.98 -18.69 5.89
CA ALA A 543 -47.19 -19.73 4.87
C ALA A 543 -47.56 -19.16 3.48
N ASP A 544 -48.13 -17.95 3.46
CA ASP A 544 -48.56 -17.28 2.22
C ASP A 544 -47.46 -16.45 1.57
N ILE A 545 -46.25 -16.43 2.18
CA ILE A 545 -45.09 -15.66 1.68
C ILE A 545 -44.09 -16.57 1.00
N THR A 546 -43.88 -16.31 -0.27
CA THR A 546 -42.84 -16.98 -1.08
C THR A 546 -41.60 -16.07 -1.19
N LEU A 547 -40.45 -16.52 -0.63
CA LEU A 547 -39.18 -15.83 -0.74
C LEU A 547 -38.34 -16.44 -1.85
N VAL A 548 -37.85 -15.60 -2.75
CA VAL A 548 -36.90 -15.97 -3.81
C VAL A 548 -35.64 -15.13 -3.63
N ILE A 549 -34.48 -15.79 -3.58
CA ILE A 549 -33.18 -15.11 -3.46
C ILE A 549 -32.45 -15.19 -4.79
N GLU A 550 -32.15 -14.04 -5.36
CA GLU A 550 -31.43 -13.90 -6.63
C GLU A 550 -30.03 -13.31 -6.39
N ASN A 551 -29.02 -13.86 -7.09
CA ASN A 551 -27.67 -13.31 -7.05
C ASN A 551 -27.53 -12.23 -8.11
N LYS A 552 -27.18 -10.98 -7.69
CA LYS A 552 -26.94 -9.85 -8.59
C LYS A 552 -25.80 -10.11 -9.58
N ASP A 553 -24.78 -10.88 -9.18
CA ASP A 553 -23.59 -11.11 -9.98
C ASP A 553 -23.82 -12.08 -11.16
N LYS A 554 -24.88 -12.91 -11.10
CA LYS A 554 -25.25 -13.83 -12.19
C LYS A 554 -26.14 -13.17 -13.27
N ALA A 555 -26.75 -12.04 -12.97
CA ALA A 555 -27.61 -11.34 -13.94
C ALA A 555 -26.79 -10.59 -15.03
N ASN A 556 -25.52 -10.27 -14.77
CA ASN A 556 -24.64 -9.61 -15.73
C ASN A 556 -23.94 -10.57 -16.71
N ASN A 557 -23.97 -11.89 -16.47
CA ASN A 557 -23.37 -12.89 -17.35
C ASN A 557 -24.33 -13.44 -18.42
N VAL A 558 -25.62 -13.13 -18.32
CA VAL A 558 -26.59 -13.60 -19.35
C VAL A 558 -26.60 -12.68 -20.57
N THR A 559 -26.07 -11.46 -20.48
CA THR A 559 -25.95 -10.55 -21.64
C THR A 559 -24.71 -10.83 -22.49
N SER A 560 -23.69 -11.52 -21.98
CA SER A 560 -22.51 -11.93 -22.78
C SER A 560 -22.75 -13.18 -23.64
N ASP A 561 -23.66 -14.07 -23.19
CA ASP A 561 -23.95 -15.30 -23.93
C ASP A 561 -24.89 -15.10 -25.14
N ILE A 562 -25.52 -13.91 -25.24
CA ILE A 562 -26.39 -13.58 -26.41
C ILE A 562 -25.57 -12.96 -27.53
N GLU A 563 -24.45 -12.30 -27.28
CA GLU A 563 -23.56 -11.76 -28.33
C GLU A 563 -22.72 -12.83 -29.02
N ASP A 564 -22.42 -13.95 -28.38
CA ASP A 564 -21.68 -15.06 -29.00
C ASP A 564 -22.56 -16.04 -29.79
N MET A 565 -23.88 -15.94 -29.73
CA MET A 565 -24.81 -16.72 -30.59
C MET A 565 -25.14 -16.05 -31.95
N PHE A 566 -24.61 -14.83 -32.18
CA PHE A 566 -24.84 -14.09 -33.44
C PHE A 566 -23.53 -13.76 -34.20
N LYS A 567 -22.46 -14.54 -33.96
CA LYS A 567 -21.28 -14.54 -34.84
C LYS A 567 -21.14 -15.80 -35.66
#